data_598b5d3750acb1b6218f3e96fd5d94ad
#
_entry.id   598b5d3750acb1b6218f3e96fd5d94ad
#
_cell.length_a   1.000
_cell.length_b   1.000
_cell.length_c   1.000
_cell.angle_alpha   90.00
_cell.angle_beta   90.00
_cell.angle_gamma   90.00
#
_symmetry.space_group_name_H-M   'P 1'
#
loop_
_entity.id
_entity.type
_entity.pdbx_description
1 polymer ?
#
loop_
_entity_poly.entity_id
_entity_poly.type
_entity_poly.pdbx_seq_one_letter_code
_entity_poly.pdbx_strand_id
1 'polypeptide(L)'
;PVRLEKVRGEVRFDGVDFDYDSTPPGSSKGASKGTLRGIDLTVPAGGSLAVVGPTGSGKTTLSYLVPRLYDVTGGRLLIDGVDVRDLDFDSLARAVGVVSQETYLFHASVAENLRFAKPDATDEEIVAAAEAAQIHDHIASLPDGYDTLVGERGYRFSGGEKQRLAIARTILRDPPVLILDEATSALDTRTEQAVQEAIDSLSAGRTTITIAHRLSTVRDADQIVVLDGGRIAERGTHEELLAKDGRYAALVRRDAHLAPVVPAV
;
A
#
# COMPACT_ATOMS: atom_id res chain seq x y z
N PRO A 1 -2.33 -26.07 4.94
CA PRO A 1 -2.67 -24.66 4.76
C PRO A 1 -4.05 -24.39 5.33
N VAL A 2 -4.18 -23.28 6.07
CA VAL A 2 -5.45 -22.82 6.65
C VAL A 2 -6.18 -21.99 5.60
N ARG A 3 -7.48 -22.24 5.43
CA ARG A 3 -8.34 -21.44 4.57
C ARG A 3 -9.12 -20.45 5.42
N LEU A 4 -9.05 -19.16 5.09
CA LEU A 4 -9.89 -18.14 5.73
C LEU A 4 -11.16 -17.94 4.90
N GLU A 5 -12.32 -18.26 5.49
CA GLU A 5 -13.62 -18.05 4.84
C GLU A 5 -14.07 -16.59 4.93
N LYS A 6 -13.80 -15.95 6.05
CA LYS A 6 -14.14 -14.55 6.30
C LYS A 6 -12.98 -13.85 7.00
N VAL A 7 -12.46 -12.81 6.38
CA VAL A 7 -11.35 -12.00 6.91
C VAL A 7 -11.89 -10.68 7.44
N ARG A 8 -11.62 -10.39 8.72
CA ARG A 8 -11.91 -9.07 9.35
C ARG A 8 -10.83 -8.05 9.04
N GLY A 9 -9.59 -8.52 8.95
CA GLY A 9 -8.45 -7.72 8.52
C GLY A 9 -7.57 -7.19 9.64
N GLU A 10 -7.57 -7.77 10.84
CA GLU A 10 -6.53 -7.44 11.81
C GLU A 10 -5.16 -7.93 11.30
N VAL A 11 -4.16 -7.06 11.33
CA VAL A 11 -2.77 -7.39 10.99
C VAL A 11 -1.89 -7.21 12.22
N ARG A 12 -1.15 -8.26 12.59
CA ARG A 12 -0.28 -8.24 13.75
C ARG A 12 1.13 -8.72 13.40
N PHE A 13 2.10 -7.91 13.71
CA PHE A 13 3.52 -8.25 13.72
C PHE A 13 3.89 -8.61 15.16
N ASP A 14 4.37 -9.82 15.38
CA ASP A 14 4.71 -10.38 16.69
C ASP A 14 6.20 -10.72 16.71
N GLY A 15 7.01 -9.76 17.17
CA GLY A 15 8.47 -9.88 17.22
C GLY A 15 9.12 -10.16 15.87
N VAL A 16 8.66 -9.53 14.80
CA VAL A 16 9.09 -9.86 13.42
C VAL A 16 10.53 -9.41 13.17
N ASP A 17 11.35 -10.36 12.75
CA ASP A 17 12.66 -10.14 12.17
C ASP A 17 12.64 -10.52 10.68
N PHE A 18 13.40 -9.79 9.88
CA PHE A 18 13.59 -10.11 8.47
C PHE A 18 14.97 -9.71 7.96
N ASP A 19 15.56 -10.59 7.16
CA ASP A 19 16.83 -10.37 6.46
C ASP A 19 16.76 -10.98 5.05
N TYR A 20 17.17 -10.20 4.03
CA TYR A 20 17.26 -10.70 2.64
C TYR A 20 18.39 -11.73 2.47
N ASP A 21 19.47 -11.59 3.25
CA ASP A 21 20.65 -12.45 3.20
C ASP A 21 20.59 -13.55 4.26
N SER A 22 19.50 -14.31 4.36
CA SER A 22 19.42 -15.46 5.25
C SER A 22 20.38 -16.57 4.76
N THR A 23 21.66 -16.38 5.04
CA THR A 23 22.69 -17.43 4.86
C THR A 23 22.46 -18.51 5.91
N PRO A 24 22.54 -19.83 5.56
CA PRO A 24 22.34 -20.91 6.52
C PRO A 24 23.26 -20.77 7.75
N PRO A 25 22.80 -21.19 8.95
CA PRO A 25 23.60 -21.13 10.14
C PRO A 25 24.90 -21.92 9.97
N GLY A 26 26.04 -21.23 10.01
CA GLY A 26 27.38 -21.85 9.88
C GLY A 26 28.35 -21.09 8.97
N SER A 27 27.98 -20.11 8.22
CA SER A 27 28.92 -19.29 7.46
C SER A 27 29.33 -18.06 8.28
N SER A 28 30.61 -17.96 8.58
CA SER A 28 31.28 -16.87 9.29
C SER A 28 31.41 -15.61 8.42
N LYS A 29 30.31 -15.04 7.95
CA LYS A 29 30.28 -13.66 7.45
C LYS A 29 29.57 -12.82 8.50
N GLY A 30 30.24 -11.74 8.91
CA GLY A 30 29.84 -10.89 10.03
C GLY A 30 28.35 -10.60 10.06
N ALA A 31 27.79 -10.55 11.26
CA ALA A 31 26.37 -10.35 11.53
C ALA A 31 25.80 -9.30 10.57
N SER A 32 25.07 -9.74 9.54
CA SER A 32 24.36 -8.83 8.66
C SER A 32 23.36 -8.10 9.55
N LYS A 33 23.38 -6.77 9.50
CA LYS A 33 22.33 -5.97 10.14
C LYS A 33 21.05 -6.30 9.39
N GLY A 34 20.20 -7.16 9.96
CA GLY A 34 18.95 -7.53 9.34
C GLY A 34 18.11 -6.31 9.00
N THR A 35 17.34 -6.42 7.94
CA THR A 35 16.55 -5.31 7.38
C THR A 35 15.46 -4.86 8.35
N LEU A 36 14.84 -5.79 9.09
CA LEU A 36 13.87 -5.51 10.15
C LEU A 36 14.23 -6.29 11.41
N ARG A 37 14.04 -5.70 12.59
CA ARG A 37 14.37 -6.29 13.89
C ARG A 37 13.29 -6.00 14.92
N GLY A 38 12.72 -7.07 15.48
CA GLY A 38 11.82 -7.02 16.62
C GLY A 38 10.61 -6.10 16.37
N ILE A 39 9.97 -6.22 15.23
CA ILE A 39 8.79 -5.41 14.91
C ILE A 39 7.59 -5.98 15.66
N ASP A 40 7.11 -5.22 16.66
CA ASP A 40 5.88 -5.48 17.40
C ASP A 40 4.86 -4.39 17.09
N LEU A 41 3.78 -4.77 16.40
CA LEU A 41 2.81 -3.81 15.88
C LEU A 41 1.48 -4.52 15.62
N THR A 42 0.37 -3.89 15.99
CA THR A 42 -0.97 -4.36 15.65
C THR A 42 -1.75 -3.25 14.95
N VAL A 43 -2.33 -3.58 13.82
CA VAL A 43 -3.30 -2.74 13.12
C VAL A 43 -4.66 -3.40 13.27
N PRO A 44 -5.59 -2.81 14.05
CA PRO A 44 -6.92 -3.37 14.23
C PRO A 44 -7.68 -3.47 12.89
N ALA A 45 -8.64 -4.38 12.81
CA ALA A 45 -9.52 -4.48 11.65
C ALA A 45 -10.21 -3.12 11.38
N GLY A 46 -10.11 -2.62 10.16
CA GLY A 46 -10.62 -1.31 9.76
C GLY A 46 -9.76 -0.11 10.20
N GLY A 47 -8.65 -0.36 10.90
CA GLY A 47 -7.72 0.68 11.32
C GLY A 47 -6.75 1.11 10.22
N SER A 48 -6.12 2.26 10.41
CA SER A 48 -5.11 2.81 9.50
C SER A 48 -3.76 2.99 10.18
N LEU A 49 -2.71 2.48 9.52
CA LEU A 49 -1.33 2.64 9.91
C LEU A 49 -0.58 3.41 8.82
N ALA A 50 0.16 4.43 9.22
CA ALA A 50 1.16 5.06 8.37
C ALA A 50 2.57 4.69 8.84
N VAL A 51 3.40 4.29 7.90
CA VAL A 51 4.81 3.95 8.13
C VAL A 51 5.67 5.03 7.48
N VAL A 52 6.45 5.70 8.28
CA VAL A 52 7.38 6.76 7.87
C VAL A 52 8.81 6.45 8.31
N GLY A 53 9.76 7.14 7.74
CA GLY A 53 11.16 6.99 8.09
C GLY A 53 12.08 7.33 6.92
N PRO A 54 13.40 7.42 7.17
CA PRO A 54 14.36 7.70 6.12
C PRO A 54 14.45 6.58 5.09
N THR A 55 15.01 6.88 3.93
CA THR A 55 15.32 5.88 2.91
C THR A 55 16.21 4.78 3.50
N GLY A 56 15.88 3.52 3.21
CA GLY A 56 16.62 2.36 3.74
C GLY A 56 16.27 1.98 5.18
N SER A 57 15.23 2.56 5.76
CA SER A 57 14.78 2.22 7.13
C SER A 57 14.00 0.90 7.24
N GLY A 58 13.62 0.28 6.13
CA GLY A 58 12.87 -0.98 6.09
C GLY A 58 11.38 -0.85 5.77
N LYS A 59 10.89 0.36 5.43
CA LYS A 59 9.45 0.58 5.12
C LYS A 59 8.93 -0.32 4.00
N THR A 60 9.62 -0.33 2.86
CA THR A 60 9.24 -1.16 1.70
C THR A 60 9.31 -2.64 2.05
N THR A 61 10.31 -3.06 2.79
CA THR A 61 10.44 -4.45 3.26
C THR A 61 9.24 -4.85 4.11
N LEU A 62 8.83 -4.00 5.06
CA LEU A 62 7.66 -4.25 5.89
C LEU A 62 6.41 -4.47 5.04
N SER A 63 6.22 -3.66 3.99
CA SER A 63 5.09 -3.79 3.08
C SER A 63 5.08 -5.09 2.28
N TYR A 64 6.24 -5.67 1.99
CA TYR A 64 6.37 -6.93 1.25
C TYR A 64 6.05 -8.17 2.08
N LEU A 65 6.15 -8.07 3.41
CA LEU A 65 5.89 -9.21 4.30
C LEU A 65 4.39 -9.51 4.44
N VAL A 66 3.52 -8.50 4.42
CA VAL A 66 2.08 -8.69 4.61
C VAL A 66 1.45 -9.53 3.49
N PRO A 67 1.69 -9.26 2.20
CA PRO A 67 1.24 -10.13 1.12
C PRO A 67 2.08 -11.41 0.95
N ARG A 68 3.05 -11.63 1.85
CA ARG A 68 3.96 -12.77 1.84
C ARG A 68 4.76 -12.90 0.53
N LEU A 69 5.28 -11.77 0.03
CA LEU A 69 6.30 -11.80 -1.03
C LEU A 69 7.62 -12.38 -0.51
N TYR A 70 7.82 -12.27 0.79
CA TYR A 70 8.90 -12.90 1.55
C TYR A 70 8.36 -13.45 2.86
N ASP A 71 8.90 -14.56 3.34
CA ASP A 71 8.62 -15.08 4.68
C ASP A 71 9.48 -14.36 5.72
N VAL A 72 8.94 -14.12 6.92
CA VAL A 72 9.71 -13.58 8.04
C VAL A 72 10.83 -14.56 8.45
N THR A 73 11.98 -14.02 8.85
CA THR A 73 13.11 -14.84 9.31
C THR A 73 13.07 -15.12 10.82
N GLY A 74 12.28 -14.34 11.56
CA GLY A 74 11.98 -14.53 12.98
C GLY A 74 10.64 -13.94 13.34
N GLY A 75 10.06 -14.39 14.46
CA GLY A 75 8.73 -13.97 14.87
C GLY A 75 7.60 -14.47 13.98
N ARG A 76 6.47 -13.79 14.04
CA ARG A 76 5.25 -14.15 13.29
C ARG A 76 4.55 -12.92 12.75
N LEU A 77 3.98 -13.06 11.55
CA LEU A 77 3.05 -12.08 10.98
C LEU A 77 1.68 -12.75 10.84
N LEU A 78 0.68 -12.17 11.46
CA LEU A 78 -0.65 -12.77 11.59
C LEU A 78 -1.70 -11.89 10.91
N ILE A 79 -2.66 -12.54 10.24
CA ILE A 79 -3.90 -11.92 9.77
C ILE A 79 -5.04 -12.63 10.51
N ASP A 80 -5.85 -11.85 11.24
CA ASP A 80 -6.92 -12.38 12.11
C ASP A 80 -6.46 -13.52 13.03
N GLY A 81 -5.24 -13.42 13.56
CA GLY A 81 -4.64 -14.40 14.46
C GLY A 81 -4.01 -15.64 13.80
N VAL A 82 -4.06 -15.75 12.47
CA VAL A 82 -3.44 -16.85 11.71
C VAL A 82 -2.14 -16.38 11.07
N ASP A 83 -1.06 -17.14 11.28
CA ASP A 83 0.23 -16.84 10.65
C ASP A 83 0.11 -16.90 9.11
N VAL A 84 0.61 -15.89 8.43
CA VAL A 84 0.52 -15.80 6.96
C VAL A 84 1.20 -16.99 6.27
N ARG A 85 2.15 -17.64 6.94
CA ARG A 85 2.84 -18.85 6.43
C ARG A 85 1.94 -20.09 6.43
N ASP A 86 0.92 -20.11 7.31
CA ASP A 86 -0.04 -21.20 7.41
C ASP A 86 -1.25 -21.03 6.49
N LEU A 87 -1.46 -19.83 5.95
CA LEU A 87 -2.54 -19.55 5.02
C LEU A 87 -2.30 -20.17 3.64
N ASP A 88 -3.36 -20.66 3.01
CA ASP A 88 -3.30 -20.95 1.58
C ASP A 88 -3.17 -19.64 0.76
N PHE A 89 -2.51 -19.74 -0.39
CA PHE A 89 -2.23 -18.55 -1.21
C PHE A 89 -3.49 -17.86 -1.74
N ASP A 90 -4.55 -18.61 -2.00
CA ASP A 90 -5.82 -18.04 -2.48
C ASP A 90 -6.49 -17.20 -1.38
N SER A 91 -6.49 -17.69 -0.14
CA SER A 91 -6.99 -16.95 1.03
C SER A 91 -6.19 -15.68 1.25
N LEU A 92 -4.86 -15.76 1.19
CA LEU A 92 -3.98 -14.61 1.36
C LEU A 92 -4.18 -13.58 0.23
N ALA A 93 -4.26 -14.04 -1.01
CA ALA A 93 -4.50 -13.18 -2.18
C ALA A 93 -5.85 -12.46 -2.13
N ARG A 94 -6.88 -13.11 -1.56
CA ARG A 94 -8.18 -12.45 -1.32
C ARG A 94 -8.13 -11.47 -0.14
N ALA A 95 -7.35 -11.78 0.88
CA ALA A 95 -7.26 -10.98 2.10
C ALA A 95 -6.50 -9.67 1.91
N VAL A 96 -5.45 -9.66 1.09
CA VAL A 96 -4.50 -8.54 0.98
C VAL A 96 -4.48 -7.99 -0.45
N GLY A 97 -4.78 -6.70 -0.57
CA GLY A 97 -4.56 -5.93 -1.79
C GLY A 97 -3.32 -5.05 -1.67
N VAL A 98 -2.59 -4.90 -2.76
CA VAL A 98 -1.41 -4.03 -2.84
C VAL A 98 -1.60 -3.03 -3.96
N VAL A 99 -1.48 -1.75 -3.63
CA VAL A 99 -1.41 -0.65 -4.60
C VAL A 99 0.00 -0.10 -4.57
N SER A 100 0.75 -0.33 -5.64
CA SER A 100 2.10 0.17 -5.82
C SER A 100 2.18 1.21 -6.93
N GLN A 101 3.33 1.89 -7.04
CA GLN A 101 3.58 2.87 -8.09
C GLN A 101 3.57 2.28 -9.50
N GLU A 102 4.14 1.10 -9.66
CA GLU A 102 4.24 0.45 -10.95
C GLU A 102 3.00 -0.39 -11.21
N THR A 103 2.19 0.08 -12.16
CA THR A 103 1.01 -0.65 -12.62
C THR A 103 1.30 -1.28 -13.95
N TYR A 104 1.23 -2.60 -13.99
CA TYR A 104 1.29 -3.36 -15.23
C TYR A 104 -0.11 -3.47 -15.85
N LEU A 105 -0.21 -3.13 -17.14
CA LEU A 105 -1.40 -3.34 -17.94
C LEU A 105 -1.12 -4.42 -18.99
N PHE A 106 -2.00 -5.40 -19.07
CA PHE A 106 -1.94 -6.43 -20.09
C PHE A 106 -2.31 -5.84 -21.45
N HIS A 107 -1.75 -6.41 -22.52
CA HIS A 107 -2.19 -6.07 -23.88
C HIS A 107 -3.58 -6.67 -24.14
N ALA A 108 -4.59 -5.97 -23.70
CA ALA A 108 -6.00 -6.34 -23.74
C ALA A 108 -6.85 -5.07 -23.64
N SER A 109 -8.17 -5.17 -23.70
CA SER A 109 -9.05 -4.02 -23.47
C SER A 109 -8.98 -3.49 -22.04
N VAL A 110 -9.45 -2.28 -21.81
CA VAL A 110 -9.61 -1.72 -20.45
C VAL A 110 -10.51 -2.64 -19.63
N ALA A 111 -11.65 -3.08 -20.16
CA ALA A 111 -12.58 -3.97 -19.47
C ALA A 111 -11.92 -5.30 -19.08
N GLU A 112 -11.17 -5.93 -19.97
CA GLU A 112 -10.45 -7.17 -19.68
C GLU A 112 -9.37 -6.97 -18.62
N ASN A 113 -8.65 -5.85 -18.66
CA ASN A 113 -7.69 -5.49 -17.63
C ASN A 113 -8.36 -5.35 -16.23
N LEU A 114 -9.56 -4.81 -16.16
CA LEU A 114 -10.32 -4.69 -14.91
C LEU A 114 -10.87 -6.06 -14.46
N ARG A 115 -11.40 -6.87 -15.39
CA ARG A 115 -11.90 -8.23 -15.11
C ARG A 115 -10.81 -9.21 -14.69
N PHE A 116 -9.56 -8.91 -14.94
CA PHE A 116 -8.46 -9.72 -14.39
C PHE A 116 -8.53 -9.84 -12.86
N ALA A 117 -9.00 -8.78 -12.19
CA ALA A 117 -9.18 -8.78 -10.73
C ALA A 117 -10.44 -9.54 -10.26
N LYS A 118 -11.50 -9.52 -11.10
CA LYS A 118 -12.78 -10.19 -10.85
C LYS A 118 -13.36 -10.65 -12.18
N PRO A 119 -13.10 -11.91 -12.60
CA PRO A 119 -13.49 -12.40 -13.92
C PRO A 119 -14.99 -12.38 -14.21
N ASP A 120 -15.82 -12.49 -13.19
CA ASP A 120 -17.28 -12.47 -13.24
C ASP A 120 -17.89 -11.06 -13.01
N ALA A 121 -17.07 -10.01 -13.00
CA ALA A 121 -17.56 -8.65 -12.85
C ALA A 121 -18.48 -8.26 -14.00
N THR A 122 -19.64 -7.71 -13.66
CA THR A 122 -20.57 -7.13 -14.64
C THR A 122 -20.04 -5.82 -15.20
N ASP A 123 -20.59 -5.35 -16.32
CA ASP A 123 -20.21 -4.04 -16.88
C ASP A 123 -20.52 -2.91 -15.90
N GLU A 124 -21.63 -3.01 -15.17
CA GLU A 124 -22.00 -2.02 -14.13
C GLU A 124 -21.00 -2.00 -12.97
N GLU A 125 -20.53 -3.17 -12.52
CA GLU A 125 -19.49 -3.25 -11.48
C GLU A 125 -18.17 -2.64 -11.95
N ILE A 126 -17.78 -2.87 -13.19
CA ILE A 126 -16.57 -2.29 -13.81
C ILE A 126 -16.68 -0.76 -13.86
N VAL A 127 -17.81 -0.24 -14.34
CA VAL A 127 -18.06 1.20 -14.40
C VAL A 127 -18.04 1.82 -13.00
N ALA A 128 -18.74 1.22 -12.04
CA ALA A 128 -18.77 1.70 -10.66
C ALA A 128 -17.37 1.74 -10.01
N ALA A 129 -16.54 0.73 -10.26
CA ALA A 129 -15.16 0.71 -9.79
C ALA A 129 -14.31 1.79 -10.46
N ALA A 130 -14.48 2.02 -11.75
CA ALA A 130 -13.80 3.08 -12.48
C ALA A 130 -14.23 4.48 -12.03
N GLU A 131 -15.50 4.68 -11.72
CA GLU A 131 -16.03 5.93 -11.13
C GLU A 131 -15.42 6.19 -9.75
N ALA A 132 -15.42 5.19 -8.87
CA ALA A 132 -14.80 5.30 -7.55
C ALA A 132 -13.30 5.56 -7.61
N ALA A 133 -12.63 5.05 -8.62
CA ALA A 133 -11.20 5.29 -8.89
C ALA A 133 -10.92 6.57 -9.69
N GLN A 134 -11.93 7.41 -9.96
CA GLN A 134 -11.78 8.69 -10.69
C GLN A 134 -11.18 8.53 -12.11
N ILE A 135 -11.49 7.43 -12.81
CA ILE A 135 -10.95 7.13 -14.14
C ILE A 135 -12.05 6.90 -15.19
N HIS A 136 -13.32 6.77 -14.78
CA HIS A 136 -14.43 6.51 -15.70
C HIS A 136 -14.54 7.54 -16.82
N ASP A 137 -14.57 8.83 -16.49
CA ASP A 137 -14.76 9.90 -17.46
C ASP A 137 -13.65 9.89 -18.52
N HIS A 138 -12.42 9.61 -18.10
CA HIS A 138 -11.31 9.47 -19.03
C HIS A 138 -11.50 8.28 -19.98
N ILE A 139 -11.88 7.11 -19.47
CA ILE A 139 -12.14 5.92 -20.27
C ILE A 139 -13.30 6.18 -21.23
N ALA A 140 -14.40 6.76 -20.75
CA ALA A 140 -15.57 7.06 -21.56
C ALA A 140 -15.29 8.08 -22.66
N SER A 141 -14.30 8.95 -22.49
CA SER A 141 -13.86 9.92 -23.51
C SER A 141 -13.06 9.32 -24.64
N LEU A 142 -12.55 8.09 -24.48
CA LEU A 142 -11.79 7.40 -25.53
C LEU A 142 -12.74 6.93 -26.64
N PRO A 143 -12.29 6.89 -27.90
CA PRO A 143 -13.13 6.49 -29.05
C PRO A 143 -13.81 5.13 -28.87
N ASP A 144 -13.10 4.15 -28.29
CA ASP A 144 -13.60 2.79 -28.06
C ASP A 144 -13.99 2.55 -26.58
N GLY A 145 -13.96 3.58 -25.72
CA GLY A 145 -14.34 3.48 -24.31
C GLY A 145 -13.63 2.32 -23.60
N TYR A 146 -14.39 1.47 -22.95
CA TYR A 146 -13.87 0.29 -22.20
C TYR A 146 -13.31 -0.82 -23.12
N ASP A 147 -13.62 -0.80 -24.41
CA ASP A 147 -13.06 -1.73 -25.41
C ASP A 147 -11.72 -1.25 -25.95
N THR A 148 -11.25 -0.09 -25.52
CA THR A 148 -9.95 0.45 -25.91
C THR A 148 -8.83 -0.53 -25.56
N LEU A 149 -8.04 -0.93 -26.56
CA LEU A 149 -6.86 -1.75 -26.38
C LEU A 149 -5.76 -0.95 -25.70
N VAL A 150 -5.18 -1.49 -24.63
CA VAL A 150 -4.10 -0.87 -23.86
C VAL A 150 -2.87 -1.78 -23.78
N GLY A 151 -1.76 -1.29 -23.23
CA GLY A 151 -0.49 -2.00 -23.18
C GLY A 151 0.53 -1.46 -24.19
N GLU A 152 1.62 -2.20 -24.44
CA GLU A 152 2.78 -1.71 -25.20
C GLU A 152 2.44 -1.26 -26.64
N ARG A 153 1.43 -1.87 -27.26
CA ARG A 153 1.02 -1.61 -28.65
C ARG A 153 -0.36 -0.94 -28.77
N GLY A 154 -0.96 -0.58 -27.64
CA GLY A 154 -2.26 0.08 -27.59
C GLY A 154 -2.19 1.52 -27.08
N TYR A 155 -3.33 2.01 -26.59
CA TYR A 155 -3.42 3.31 -25.95
C TYR A 155 -2.49 3.39 -24.73
N ARG A 156 -1.77 4.50 -24.62
CA ARG A 156 -0.84 4.73 -23.50
C ARG A 156 -1.49 5.63 -22.45
N PHE A 157 -1.77 5.03 -21.29
CA PHE A 157 -2.18 5.80 -20.14
C PHE A 157 -0.98 6.50 -19.49
N SER A 158 -1.22 7.69 -18.91
CA SER A 158 -0.26 8.37 -18.05
C SER A 158 -0.03 7.58 -16.76
N GLY A 159 1.00 7.94 -15.99
CA GLY A 159 1.30 7.30 -14.69
C GLY A 159 0.12 7.37 -13.72
N GLY A 160 -0.52 8.54 -13.58
CA GLY A 160 -1.68 8.73 -12.71
C GLY A 160 -2.93 7.97 -13.18
N GLU A 161 -3.15 7.87 -14.48
CA GLU A 161 -4.23 7.08 -15.07
C GLU A 161 -4.03 5.59 -14.82
N LYS A 162 -2.81 5.06 -15.02
CA LYS A 162 -2.45 3.68 -14.68
C LYS A 162 -2.67 3.38 -13.22
N GLN A 163 -2.29 4.30 -12.34
CA GLN A 163 -2.47 4.15 -10.89
C GLN A 163 -3.96 4.07 -10.53
N ARG A 164 -4.80 4.91 -11.11
CA ARG A 164 -6.26 4.85 -10.91
C ARG A 164 -6.88 3.57 -11.47
N LEU A 165 -6.39 3.03 -12.58
CA LEU A 165 -6.79 1.71 -13.07
C LEU A 165 -6.41 0.59 -12.08
N ALA A 166 -5.22 0.64 -11.48
CA ALA A 166 -4.82 -0.30 -10.44
C ALA A 166 -5.72 -0.20 -9.21
N ILE A 167 -6.12 1.01 -8.83
CA ILE A 167 -7.07 1.23 -7.74
C ILE A 167 -8.44 0.63 -8.09
N ALA A 168 -8.94 0.84 -9.30
CA ALA A 168 -10.20 0.23 -9.76
C ALA A 168 -10.17 -1.31 -9.72
N ARG A 169 -9.06 -1.92 -10.13
CA ARG A 169 -8.84 -3.38 -9.99
C ARG A 169 -8.95 -3.83 -8.53
N THR A 170 -8.35 -3.07 -7.64
CA THR A 170 -8.35 -3.41 -6.21
C THR A 170 -9.73 -3.22 -5.60
N ILE A 171 -10.48 -2.20 -6.00
CA ILE A 171 -11.89 -2.02 -5.61
C ILE A 171 -12.74 -3.23 -6.04
N LEU A 172 -12.59 -3.69 -7.27
CA LEU A 172 -13.30 -4.89 -7.78
C LEU A 172 -12.96 -6.15 -6.99
N ARG A 173 -11.72 -6.30 -6.56
CA ARG A 173 -11.26 -7.45 -5.79
C ARG A 173 -11.71 -7.41 -4.32
N ASP A 174 -11.97 -6.22 -3.80
CA ASP A 174 -12.51 -5.94 -2.46
C ASP A 174 -11.74 -6.61 -1.30
N PRO A 175 -10.42 -6.43 -1.18
CA PRO A 175 -9.64 -7.02 -0.10
C PRO A 175 -9.88 -6.27 1.22
N PRO A 176 -10.00 -6.97 2.37
CA PRO A 176 -10.17 -6.34 3.68
C PRO A 176 -8.90 -5.64 4.19
N VAL A 177 -7.74 -6.01 3.69
CA VAL A 177 -6.44 -5.41 4.05
C VAL A 177 -5.80 -4.79 2.82
N LEU A 178 -5.33 -3.55 2.93
CA LEU A 178 -4.65 -2.81 1.88
C LEU A 178 -3.24 -2.42 2.28
N ILE A 179 -2.31 -2.67 1.39
CA ILE A 179 -0.97 -2.10 1.42
C ILE A 179 -0.91 -1.00 0.36
N LEU A 180 -0.65 0.22 0.79
CA LEU A 180 -0.53 1.38 -0.09
C LEU A 180 0.92 1.86 -0.06
N ASP A 181 1.61 1.75 -1.19
CA ASP A 181 2.92 2.36 -1.36
C ASP A 181 2.77 3.70 -2.10
N GLU A 182 2.95 4.78 -1.36
CA GLU A 182 2.85 6.15 -1.87
C GLU A 182 4.13 6.62 -2.55
N ALA A 183 4.76 5.80 -3.31
CA ALA A 183 5.85 6.29 -4.10
C ALA A 183 5.31 7.33 -5.11
N THR A 184 5.65 8.57 -4.93
CA THR A 184 5.18 9.68 -5.74
C THR A 184 6.08 9.91 -6.93
N SER A 185 5.65 9.53 -8.13
CA SER A 185 6.06 10.21 -9.35
C SER A 185 5.52 11.65 -9.30
N ALA A 186 6.26 12.61 -9.87
CA ALA A 186 5.80 13.99 -10.00
C ALA A 186 4.53 14.04 -10.84
N LEU A 187 3.37 14.01 -10.19
CA LEU A 187 2.06 14.22 -10.80
C LEU A 187 1.73 15.71 -10.75
N ASP A 188 1.00 16.21 -11.75
CA ASP A 188 0.38 17.54 -11.62
C ASP A 188 -0.69 17.52 -10.52
N THR A 189 -0.98 18.68 -9.95
CA THR A 189 -1.88 18.85 -8.79
C THR A 189 -3.27 18.25 -8.99
N ARG A 190 -3.82 18.36 -10.20
CA ARG A 190 -5.16 17.83 -10.52
C ARG A 190 -5.17 16.30 -10.56
N THR A 191 -4.18 15.72 -11.20
CA THR A 191 -4.01 14.25 -11.26
C THR A 191 -3.74 13.69 -9.87
N GLU A 192 -2.93 14.38 -9.08
CA GLU A 192 -2.66 14.01 -7.69
C GLU A 192 -3.94 13.99 -6.84
N GLN A 193 -4.79 15.01 -6.97
CA GLN A 193 -6.06 15.05 -6.26
C GLN A 193 -6.99 13.90 -6.66
N ALA A 194 -7.10 13.60 -7.96
CA ALA A 194 -7.90 12.47 -8.43
C ALA A 194 -7.39 11.12 -7.91
N VAL A 195 -6.07 10.92 -7.87
CA VAL A 195 -5.47 9.71 -7.28
C VAL A 195 -5.76 9.63 -5.78
N GLN A 196 -5.67 10.74 -5.05
CA GLN A 196 -5.98 10.76 -3.61
C GLN A 196 -7.45 10.45 -3.33
N GLU A 197 -8.38 11.01 -4.08
CA GLU A 197 -9.81 10.69 -3.97
C GLU A 197 -10.09 9.21 -4.26
N ALA A 198 -9.41 8.63 -5.24
CA ALA A 198 -9.49 7.20 -5.55
C ALA A 198 -8.96 6.33 -4.40
N ILE A 199 -7.84 6.71 -3.79
CA ILE A 199 -7.26 6.04 -2.63
C ILE A 199 -8.21 6.12 -1.43
N ASP A 200 -8.80 7.28 -1.17
CA ASP A 200 -9.74 7.48 -0.08
C ASP A 200 -10.99 6.60 -0.24
N SER A 201 -11.53 6.52 -1.46
CA SER A 201 -12.65 5.62 -1.79
C SER A 201 -12.28 4.16 -1.56
N LEU A 202 -11.10 3.73 -2.00
CA LEU A 202 -10.61 2.38 -1.81
C LEU A 202 -10.40 2.05 -0.33
N SER A 203 -9.87 2.96 0.45
CA SER A 203 -9.47 2.75 1.85
C SER A 203 -10.65 2.68 2.81
N ALA A 204 -11.81 3.20 2.43
CA ALA A 204 -12.99 3.27 3.29
C ALA A 204 -13.40 1.89 3.82
N GLY A 205 -13.44 1.74 5.15
CA GLY A 205 -13.87 0.51 5.84
C GLY A 205 -12.86 -0.65 5.80
N ARG A 206 -11.67 -0.46 5.24
CA ARG A 206 -10.60 -1.46 5.16
C ARG A 206 -9.47 -1.17 6.14
N THR A 207 -8.74 -2.22 6.50
CA THR A 207 -7.46 -2.07 7.21
C THR A 207 -6.41 -1.58 6.22
N THR A 208 -5.75 -0.46 6.50
CA THR A 208 -4.76 0.12 5.61
C THR A 208 -3.39 0.23 6.27
N ILE A 209 -2.37 -0.16 5.54
CA ILE A 209 -0.96 0.06 5.88
C ILE A 209 -0.35 0.88 4.76
N THR A 210 -0.06 2.14 5.04
CA THR A 210 0.48 3.09 4.05
C THR A 210 1.96 3.32 4.28
N ILE A 211 2.77 3.04 3.26
CA ILE A 211 4.17 3.46 3.22
C ILE A 211 4.18 4.90 2.71
N ALA A 212 4.30 5.83 3.64
CA ALA A 212 4.08 7.22 3.36
C ALA A 212 5.39 7.94 2.97
N HIS A 213 5.31 8.69 1.88
CA HIS A 213 6.33 9.60 1.41
C HIS A 213 5.92 11.07 1.55
N ARG A 214 4.64 11.32 1.88
CA ARG A 214 4.07 12.66 2.10
C ARG A 214 3.38 12.74 3.46
N LEU A 215 3.65 13.82 4.18
CA LEU A 215 3.06 14.04 5.50
C LEU A 215 1.56 14.31 5.47
N SER A 216 1.03 14.84 4.36
CA SER A 216 -0.40 15.06 4.21
C SER A 216 -1.23 13.79 4.38
N THR A 217 -0.73 12.65 3.92
CA THR A 217 -1.37 11.34 4.02
C THR A 217 -1.21 10.66 5.38
N VAL A 218 -0.19 11.06 6.14
CA VAL A 218 0.13 10.46 7.45
C VAL A 218 -0.73 11.04 8.56
N ARG A 219 -1.11 12.30 8.41
CA ARG A 219 -1.73 13.10 9.47
C ARG A 219 -3.00 12.49 10.06
N ASP A 220 -3.82 11.88 9.22
CA ASP A 220 -5.13 11.34 9.60
C ASP A 220 -5.11 9.84 9.90
N ALA A 221 -3.92 9.21 9.90
CA ALA A 221 -3.79 7.80 10.27
C ALA A 221 -4.08 7.59 11.76
N ASP A 222 -4.78 6.50 12.08
CA ASP A 222 -5.05 6.11 13.48
C ASP A 222 -3.78 5.86 14.26
N GLN A 223 -2.76 5.34 13.58
CA GLN A 223 -1.44 5.09 14.14
C GLN A 223 -0.34 5.42 13.13
N ILE A 224 0.73 6.02 13.63
CA ILE A 224 1.95 6.31 12.88
C ILE A 224 3.10 5.57 13.54
N VAL A 225 3.92 4.90 12.76
CA VAL A 225 5.21 4.35 13.21
C VAL A 225 6.34 4.96 12.41
N VAL A 226 7.41 5.33 13.13
CA VAL A 226 8.66 5.79 12.53
C VAL A 226 9.63 4.63 12.55
N LEU A 227 10.03 4.15 11.37
CA LEU A 227 11.10 3.17 11.23
C LEU A 227 12.44 3.87 11.09
N ASP A 228 13.42 3.35 11.83
CA ASP A 228 14.82 3.75 11.71
C ASP A 228 15.72 2.55 11.94
N GLY A 229 16.63 2.29 11.00
CA GLY A 229 17.54 1.16 11.09
C GLY A 229 16.84 -0.20 11.29
N GLY A 230 15.68 -0.39 10.68
CA GLY A 230 14.89 -1.62 10.76
C GLY A 230 14.11 -1.82 12.06
N ARG A 231 14.00 -0.80 12.90
CA ARG A 231 13.28 -0.84 14.18
C ARG A 231 12.22 0.25 14.25
N ILE A 232 11.18 0.02 15.04
CA ILE A 232 10.22 1.07 15.40
C ILE A 232 10.89 2.01 16.41
N ALA A 233 11.22 3.24 15.95
CA ALA A 233 11.83 4.25 16.78
C ALA A 233 10.79 5.07 17.55
N GLU A 234 9.64 5.36 16.92
CA GLU A 234 8.53 6.11 17.53
C GLU A 234 7.20 5.53 17.08
N ARG A 235 6.19 5.69 17.92
CA ARG A 235 4.81 5.25 17.70
C ARG A 235 3.84 6.21 18.35
N GLY A 236 2.74 6.52 17.66
CA GLY A 236 1.66 7.36 18.18
C GLY A 236 0.80 7.94 17.07
N THR A 237 -0.08 8.88 17.46
CA THR A 237 -0.82 9.72 16.53
C THR A 237 0.04 10.91 16.07
N HIS A 238 -0.44 11.63 15.06
CA HIS A 238 0.23 12.85 14.58
C HIS A 238 0.51 13.84 15.72
N GLU A 239 -0.50 14.13 16.54
CA GLU A 239 -0.40 15.09 17.64
C GLU A 239 0.55 14.61 18.74
N GLU A 240 0.44 13.34 19.13
CA GLU A 240 1.32 12.74 20.14
C GLU A 240 2.79 12.76 19.71
N LEU A 241 3.07 12.45 18.44
CA LEU A 241 4.44 12.42 17.93
C LEU A 241 5.01 13.83 17.71
N LEU A 242 4.18 14.81 17.37
CA LEU A 242 4.62 16.21 17.34
C LEU A 242 4.96 16.72 18.73
N ALA A 243 4.14 16.38 19.74
CA ALA A 243 4.36 16.78 21.13
C ALA A 243 5.64 16.16 21.73
N LYS A 244 6.06 14.97 21.27
CA LYS A 244 7.32 14.35 21.66
C LYS A 244 8.57 15.08 21.12
N ASP A 245 8.39 15.91 20.10
CA ASP A 245 9.47 16.64 19.40
C ASP A 245 10.67 15.77 18.98
N GLY A 246 10.37 14.54 18.57
CA GLY A 246 11.35 13.53 18.20
C GLY A 246 11.61 13.47 16.70
N ARG A 247 11.89 12.25 16.22
CA ARG A 247 12.20 11.99 14.79
C ARG A 247 11.04 12.32 13.87
N TYR A 248 9.80 12.02 14.26
CA TYR A 248 8.61 12.37 13.50
C TYR A 248 8.48 13.89 13.32
N ALA A 249 8.60 14.65 14.40
CA ALA A 249 8.55 16.10 14.35
C ALA A 249 9.67 16.69 13.46
N ALA A 250 10.85 16.10 13.47
CA ALA A 250 11.95 16.48 12.56
C ALA A 250 11.63 16.20 11.09
N LEU A 251 10.97 15.06 10.78
CA LEU A 251 10.50 14.74 9.42
C LEU A 251 9.47 15.76 8.95
N VAL A 252 8.49 16.08 9.81
CA VAL A 252 7.43 17.07 9.49
C VAL A 252 8.04 18.44 9.19
N ARG A 253 8.97 18.90 10.01
CA ARG A 253 9.64 20.20 9.78
C ARG A 253 10.42 20.23 8.46
N ARG A 254 11.09 19.14 8.11
CA ARG A 254 11.83 19.03 6.86
C ARG A 254 10.91 19.13 5.65
N ASP A 255 9.78 18.45 5.67
CA ASP A 255 8.82 18.50 4.57
C ASP A 255 8.10 19.86 4.46
N ALA A 256 7.84 20.53 5.59
CA ALA A 256 7.29 21.88 5.61
C ALA A 256 8.23 22.92 4.94
N HIS A 257 9.54 22.67 4.98
CA HIS A 257 10.53 23.51 4.28
C HIS A 257 10.63 23.22 2.78
N LEU A 258 10.15 22.05 2.33
CA LEU A 258 10.12 21.65 0.91
C LEU A 258 8.80 22.02 0.22
N ALA A 259 7.76 22.35 0.98
CA ALA A 259 6.54 22.88 0.42
C ALA A 259 6.79 24.28 -0.15
N PRO A 260 6.42 24.58 -1.42
CA PRO A 260 6.55 25.94 -1.93
C PRO A 260 5.72 26.88 -1.06
N VAL A 261 6.34 27.93 -0.56
CA VAL A 261 5.65 29.04 0.10
C VAL A 261 4.74 29.64 -0.96
N VAL A 262 3.44 29.35 -0.90
CA VAL A 262 2.45 30.08 -1.66
C VAL A 262 2.36 31.45 -1.00
N PRO A 263 2.73 32.55 -1.69
CA PRO A 263 2.56 33.85 -1.10
C PRO A 263 1.06 34.10 -0.90
N ALA A 264 0.71 34.48 0.31
CA ALA A 264 -0.63 34.95 0.61
C ALA A 264 -0.92 36.17 -0.28
N VAL A 265 -1.96 36.06 -1.12
CA VAL A 265 -2.55 37.17 -1.88
C VAL A 265 -3.59 37.86 -1.01
#